data_3c2f2673dcdfe196555df9f2b2aa36c5
#
_entry.id   3c2f2673dcdfe196555df9f2b2aa36c5
#
_cell.length_a   1.000
_cell.length_b   1.000
_cell.length_c   1.000
_cell.angle_alpha   90.00
_cell.angle_beta   90.00
_cell.angle_gamma   90.00
#
_symmetry.space_group_name_H-M   'P 1'
#
loop_
_entity.id
_entity.type
_entity.pdbx_description
1 polymer ?
#
loop_
_entity_poly.entity_id
_entity_poly.type
_entity_poly.pdbx_seq_one_letter_code
_entity_poly.pdbx_strand_id
1 'polypeptide(L)'
;VQKARELKLPIAFRVVVDGRDQGANTPQFVYDAGAEYAMSEPKYPDRKTPMPQDPIFQRYYEKFVAALAEEFNDPEYTSFIDGYGLGKWGEGHSVAYNKDDVSAVDENTETVKREVLDWITKLYAKHFTKVPLVINYHRVLGHPTSQGTANPNSESLVALAISNGYCIRSDAFGMNNSSWGYSTWEKAIAAQWRYKVPIIMEGGYIVSSHSYWNDPAGYRQGHPEDVRQGEFDSSAEARVNMMDFRVGQETESWFNDAFRL
;
A
#
# COMPACT_ATOMS: atom_id res chain seq x y z
N VAL A 1 7.97 3.90 -17.74
CA VAL A 1 6.88 3.44 -18.60
C VAL A 1 7.41 3.08 -19.99
N GLN A 2 7.93 4.04 -20.77
CA GLN A 2 8.38 3.79 -22.15
C GLN A 2 9.37 2.61 -22.25
N LYS A 3 10.39 2.58 -21.40
CA LYS A 3 11.39 1.49 -21.38
C LYS A 3 10.78 0.12 -21.06
N ALA A 4 9.80 0.06 -20.18
CA ALA A 4 9.10 -1.18 -19.87
C ALA A 4 8.30 -1.68 -21.09
N ARG A 5 7.62 -0.78 -21.81
CA ARG A 5 6.91 -1.11 -23.05
C ARG A 5 7.85 -1.63 -24.14
N GLU A 6 9.00 -0.97 -24.33
CA GLU A 6 10.03 -1.42 -25.29
C GLU A 6 10.53 -2.84 -24.96
N LEU A 7 10.64 -3.17 -23.69
CA LEU A 7 11.08 -4.46 -23.19
C LEU A 7 9.95 -5.49 -23.04
N LYS A 8 8.69 -5.10 -23.32
CA LYS A 8 7.48 -5.91 -23.11
C LYS A 8 7.35 -6.42 -21.68
N LEU A 9 7.71 -5.57 -20.72
CA LEU A 9 7.61 -5.85 -19.29
C LEU A 9 6.39 -5.11 -18.75
N PRO A 10 5.39 -5.81 -18.19
CA PRO A 10 4.27 -5.16 -17.53
C PRO A 10 4.76 -4.47 -16.26
N ILE A 11 4.14 -3.34 -15.94
CA ILE A 11 4.46 -2.55 -14.75
C ILE A 11 3.34 -2.66 -13.72
N ALA A 12 3.71 -2.51 -12.47
CA ALA A 12 2.76 -2.26 -11.38
C ALA A 12 3.16 -0.95 -10.71
N PHE A 13 2.19 -0.16 -10.28
CA PHE A 13 2.49 1.11 -9.64
C PHE A 13 1.38 1.59 -8.71
N ARG A 14 1.76 2.54 -7.88
CA ARG A 14 0.92 3.30 -6.97
C ARG A 14 1.13 4.78 -7.24
N VAL A 15 0.08 5.56 -7.17
CA VAL A 15 0.17 7.02 -7.17
C VAL A 15 0.08 7.51 -5.75
N VAL A 16 1.07 8.25 -5.31
CA VAL A 16 1.11 8.83 -3.96
C VAL A 16 0.57 10.25 -4.01
N VAL A 17 -0.40 10.53 -3.18
CA VAL A 17 -1.12 11.83 -3.12
C VAL A 17 -0.61 12.71 -1.99
N ASP A 18 -0.18 12.07 -0.90
CA ASP A 18 0.23 12.74 0.33
C ASP A 18 1.58 13.45 0.19
N GLY A 19 1.66 14.68 0.67
CA GLY A 19 2.83 15.54 0.53
C GLY A 19 3.82 15.44 1.69
N ARG A 20 4.31 14.25 2.03
CA ARG A 20 5.29 14.06 3.11
C ARG A 20 6.73 14.00 2.62
N ASP A 21 7.49 13.04 3.13
CA ASP A 21 8.87 12.77 2.79
C ASP A 21 9.12 12.50 1.30
N GLN A 22 8.08 12.14 0.56
CA GLN A 22 8.14 11.85 -0.88
C GLN A 22 7.90 13.06 -1.78
N GLY A 23 7.68 14.24 -1.24
CA GLY A 23 7.50 15.47 -2.01
C GLY A 23 6.10 16.08 -1.92
N ALA A 24 5.84 17.12 -2.69
CA ALA A 24 4.54 17.73 -2.87
C ALA A 24 3.81 17.01 -3.99
N ASN A 25 3.12 15.92 -3.67
CA ASN A 25 2.56 15.00 -4.67
C ASN A 25 1.23 15.49 -5.26
N THR A 26 0.40 16.16 -4.46
CA THR A 26 -0.81 16.80 -4.99
C THR A 26 -0.44 18.16 -5.62
N PRO A 27 -0.79 18.40 -6.89
CA PRO A 27 -0.45 19.64 -7.57
C PRO A 27 -1.04 20.89 -6.92
N GLN A 28 -0.28 21.98 -6.90
CA GLN A 28 -0.67 23.23 -6.26
C GLN A 28 -2.01 23.78 -6.77
N PHE A 29 -2.32 23.63 -8.07
CA PHE A 29 -3.57 24.11 -8.65
C PHE A 29 -4.83 23.49 -8.02
N VAL A 30 -4.72 22.32 -7.39
CA VAL A 30 -5.83 21.68 -6.65
C VAL A 30 -6.15 22.49 -5.39
N TYR A 31 -5.11 22.92 -4.68
CA TYR A 31 -5.24 23.77 -3.50
C TYR A 31 -5.66 25.20 -3.87
N ASP A 32 -5.16 25.74 -4.98
CA ASP A 32 -5.55 27.07 -5.50
C ASP A 32 -7.03 27.08 -5.91
N ALA A 33 -7.59 25.94 -6.29
CA ALA A 33 -9.02 25.76 -6.56
C ALA A 33 -9.87 25.67 -5.28
N GLY A 34 -9.24 25.71 -4.10
CA GLY A 34 -9.91 25.73 -2.80
C GLY A 34 -9.99 24.40 -2.09
N ALA A 35 -9.28 23.35 -2.55
CA ALA A 35 -9.25 22.07 -1.83
C ALA A 35 -8.67 22.23 -0.42
N GLU A 36 -9.37 21.67 0.54
CA GLU A 36 -8.91 21.66 1.94
C GLU A 36 -7.68 20.75 2.11
N TYR A 37 -6.82 21.14 3.04
CA TYR A 37 -5.61 20.38 3.34
C TYR A 37 -5.23 20.48 4.81
N ALA A 38 -4.47 19.50 5.27
CA ALA A 38 -3.70 19.56 6.50
C ALA A 38 -2.21 19.74 6.19
N MET A 39 -1.44 20.20 7.18
CA MET A 39 0.01 20.16 7.09
C MET A 39 0.48 18.76 7.48
N SER A 40 1.32 18.17 6.66
CA SER A 40 1.67 16.75 6.78
C SER A 40 2.38 16.39 8.08
N GLU A 41 3.48 17.04 8.35
CA GLU A 41 4.32 16.79 9.53
C GLU A 41 5.13 18.05 9.86
N PRO A 42 5.47 18.30 11.14
CA PRO A 42 6.32 19.43 11.51
C PRO A 42 7.68 19.45 10.80
N LYS A 43 8.18 18.27 10.47
CA LYS A 43 9.45 18.11 9.72
C LYS A 43 9.36 18.63 8.28
N TYR A 44 8.16 18.71 7.72
CA TYR A 44 7.90 19.15 6.36
C TYR A 44 6.87 20.27 6.32
N PRO A 45 7.22 21.47 6.81
CA PRO A 45 6.25 22.56 7.07
C PRO A 45 5.65 23.16 5.77
N ASP A 46 6.22 22.87 4.64
CA ASP A 46 5.76 23.29 3.30
C ASP A 46 4.93 22.21 2.57
N ARG A 47 4.79 21.03 3.17
CA ARG A 47 4.10 19.90 2.55
C ARG A 47 2.64 19.82 2.98
N LYS A 48 1.78 19.96 1.99
CA LYS A 48 0.33 19.85 2.16
C LYS A 48 -0.13 18.42 1.90
N THR A 49 -1.09 17.97 2.67
CA THR A 49 -1.81 16.72 2.49
C THR A 49 -3.26 17.05 2.23
N PRO A 50 -3.86 16.65 1.09
CA PRO A 50 -5.25 16.98 0.83
C PRO A 50 -6.16 16.25 1.82
N MET A 51 -7.28 16.89 2.17
CA MET A 51 -8.36 16.23 2.90
C MET A 51 -9.09 15.32 1.92
N PRO A 52 -9.05 13.99 2.10
CA PRO A 52 -9.54 13.05 1.08
C PRO A 52 -11.07 13.08 0.91
N GLN A 53 -11.80 13.59 1.89
CA GLN A 53 -13.26 13.81 1.81
C GLN A 53 -13.64 15.16 1.17
N ASP A 54 -12.67 16.04 0.90
CA ASP A 54 -12.97 17.33 0.30
C ASP A 54 -13.50 17.19 -1.13
N PRO A 55 -14.65 17.77 -1.48
CA PRO A 55 -15.27 17.57 -2.79
C PRO A 55 -14.48 18.19 -3.94
N ILE A 56 -13.65 19.22 -3.67
CA ILE A 56 -12.80 19.82 -4.70
C ILE A 56 -11.64 18.90 -5.00
N PHE A 57 -10.99 18.35 -3.96
CA PHE A 57 -9.96 17.33 -4.13
C PHE A 57 -10.53 16.12 -4.89
N GLN A 58 -11.65 15.57 -4.45
CA GLN A 58 -12.29 14.41 -5.09
C GLN A 58 -12.56 14.63 -6.56
N ARG A 59 -13.10 15.80 -6.94
CA ARG A 59 -13.37 16.16 -8.34
C ARG A 59 -12.11 16.17 -9.21
N TYR A 60 -10.99 16.67 -8.70
CA TYR A 60 -9.73 16.66 -9.45
C TYR A 60 -9.11 15.26 -9.49
N TYR A 61 -9.22 14.53 -8.40
CA TYR A 61 -8.70 13.16 -8.33
C TYR A 61 -9.47 12.21 -9.25
N GLU A 62 -10.78 12.34 -9.37
CA GLU A 62 -11.59 11.60 -10.35
C GLU A 62 -11.11 11.83 -11.79
N LYS A 63 -10.84 13.07 -12.17
CA LYS A 63 -10.30 13.38 -13.49
C LYS A 63 -8.94 12.76 -13.72
N PHE A 64 -8.09 12.80 -12.71
CA PHE A 64 -6.77 12.19 -12.76
C PHE A 64 -6.87 10.67 -12.91
N VAL A 65 -7.68 9.98 -12.12
CA VAL A 65 -7.86 8.52 -12.20
C VAL A 65 -8.45 8.11 -13.55
N ALA A 66 -9.39 8.88 -14.10
CA ALA A 66 -9.92 8.63 -15.42
C ALA A 66 -8.83 8.71 -16.52
N ALA A 67 -8.03 9.78 -16.51
CA ALA A 67 -6.92 9.92 -17.45
C ALA A 67 -5.83 8.86 -17.26
N LEU A 68 -5.57 8.48 -16.01
CA LEU A 68 -4.63 7.40 -15.70
C LEU A 68 -5.10 6.07 -16.30
N ALA A 69 -6.39 5.79 -16.23
CA ALA A 69 -6.95 4.57 -16.77
C ALA A 69 -6.98 4.53 -18.32
N GLU A 70 -7.11 5.68 -18.98
CA GLU A 70 -6.95 5.76 -20.45
C GLU A 70 -5.58 5.25 -20.89
N GLU A 71 -4.54 5.46 -20.08
CA GLU A 71 -3.17 5.06 -20.41
C GLU A 71 -2.82 3.65 -19.89
N PHE A 72 -3.33 3.25 -18.72
CA PHE A 72 -2.82 2.08 -17.99
C PHE A 72 -3.83 0.97 -17.74
N ASN A 73 -5.07 1.09 -18.20
CA ASN A 73 -6.05 -0.01 -18.10
C ASN A 73 -5.86 -1.05 -19.23
N ASP A 74 -4.63 -1.51 -19.40
CA ASP A 74 -4.24 -2.49 -20.40
C ASP A 74 -3.37 -3.59 -19.78
N PRO A 75 -3.86 -4.83 -19.70
CA PRO A 75 -3.15 -5.95 -19.07
C PRO A 75 -1.88 -6.39 -19.82
N GLU A 76 -1.68 -5.95 -21.06
CA GLU A 76 -0.42 -6.20 -21.78
C GLU A 76 0.74 -5.42 -21.16
N TYR A 77 0.46 -4.23 -20.62
CA TYR A 77 1.47 -3.31 -20.09
C TYR A 77 1.37 -3.07 -18.59
N THR A 78 0.28 -3.47 -17.96
CA THR A 78 0.03 -3.21 -16.53
C THR A 78 -0.37 -4.49 -15.82
N SER A 79 0.45 -4.91 -14.86
CA SER A 79 0.18 -6.11 -14.05
C SER A 79 -0.93 -5.88 -13.05
N PHE A 80 -0.85 -4.77 -12.31
CA PHE A 80 -1.86 -4.32 -11.35
C PHE A 80 -1.66 -2.84 -11.01
N ILE A 81 -2.69 -2.25 -10.43
CA ILE A 81 -2.66 -0.89 -9.86
C ILE A 81 -2.93 -0.98 -8.36
N ASP A 82 -2.06 -0.39 -7.55
CA ASP A 82 -2.36 -0.13 -6.15
C ASP A 82 -3.24 1.13 -6.08
N GLY A 83 -4.54 0.89 -6.04
CA GLY A 83 -5.58 1.88 -6.30
C GLY A 83 -6.07 2.57 -5.03
N TYR A 84 -5.16 3.08 -4.20
CA TYR A 84 -5.51 3.86 -3.01
C TYR A 84 -4.76 5.19 -2.94
N GLY A 85 -3.45 5.15 -2.77
CA GLY A 85 -2.58 6.31 -2.89
C GLY A 85 -2.59 7.32 -1.74
N LEU A 86 -3.50 7.20 -0.78
CA LEU A 86 -3.60 8.09 0.38
C LEU A 86 -2.62 7.69 1.49
N GLY A 87 -2.26 8.67 2.31
CA GLY A 87 -1.38 8.47 3.45
C GLY A 87 0.08 8.31 3.07
N LYS A 88 0.89 8.03 4.06
CA LYS A 88 2.35 7.87 3.89
C LYS A 88 2.63 6.75 2.89
N TRP A 89 3.45 7.04 1.92
CA TRP A 89 3.80 6.16 0.79
C TRP A 89 2.62 5.69 -0.08
N GLY A 90 1.43 6.28 0.12
CA GLY A 90 0.20 5.82 -0.53
C GLY A 90 -0.35 4.52 0.03
N GLU A 91 0.08 4.13 1.20
CA GLU A 91 -0.22 2.84 1.84
C GLU A 91 -1.31 2.91 2.92
N GLY A 92 -2.01 4.02 3.02
CA GLY A 92 -3.06 4.21 4.02
C GLY A 92 -2.57 4.56 5.42
N HIS A 93 -1.26 4.68 5.61
CA HIS A 93 -0.70 5.07 6.91
C HIS A 93 -0.94 6.53 7.21
N SER A 94 -1.47 6.83 8.40
CA SER A 94 -1.59 8.19 8.92
C SER A 94 -2.32 9.16 7.97
N VAL A 95 -3.36 8.72 7.31
CA VAL A 95 -4.22 9.60 6.50
C VAL A 95 -4.91 10.60 7.43
N ALA A 96 -4.89 11.87 7.08
CA ALA A 96 -5.59 12.91 7.82
C ALA A 96 -7.07 12.94 7.41
N TYR A 97 -7.97 12.75 8.36
CA TYR A 97 -9.43 12.85 8.17
C TYR A 97 -10.04 14.04 8.92
N ASN A 98 -9.24 14.73 9.72
CA ASN A 98 -9.60 15.97 10.39
C ASN A 98 -8.45 16.97 10.19
N LYS A 99 -8.75 18.14 9.61
CA LYS A 99 -7.72 19.16 9.30
C LYS A 99 -7.21 19.89 10.53
N ASP A 100 -8.04 20.00 11.56
CA ASP A 100 -7.73 20.72 12.81
C ASP A 100 -7.00 19.81 13.80
N ASP A 101 -7.22 18.51 13.72
CA ASP A 101 -6.52 17.48 14.48
C ASP A 101 -6.26 16.25 13.62
N VAL A 102 -5.13 16.23 12.95
CA VAL A 102 -4.71 15.12 12.07
C VAL A 102 -4.50 13.80 12.81
N SER A 103 -4.45 13.83 14.13
CA SER A 103 -4.32 12.66 15.00
C SER A 103 -5.66 12.14 15.54
N ALA A 104 -6.75 12.82 15.23
CA ALA A 104 -8.07 12.45 15.74
C ALA A 104 -8.45 11.01 15.32
N VAL A 105 -8.92 10.25 16.31
CA VAL A 105 -9.42 8.89 16.16
C VAL A 105 -10.70 8.78 16.97
N ASP A 106 -11.78 9.21 16.40
CA ASP A 106 -13.11 9.19 16.97
C ASP A 106 -14.11 8.57 16.01
N GLU A 107 -15.36 8.43 16.41
CA GLU A 107 -16.41 7.83 15.58
C GLU A 107 -16.61 8.60 14.27
N ASN A 108 -16.46 9.92 14.28
CA ASN A 108 -16.60 10.75 13.10
C ASN A 108 -15.46 10.48 12.09
N THR A 109 -14.22 10.45 12.55
CA THR A 109 -13.07 10.16 11.68
C THR A 109 -13.10 8.73 11.15
N GLU A 110 -13.59 7.76 11.92
CA GLU A 110 -13.77 6.39 11.44
C GLU A 110 -14.89 6.29 10.38
N THR A 111 -15.94 7.06 10.52
CA THR A 111 -17.01 7.17 9.51
C THR A 111 -16.47 7.76 8.21
N VAL A 112 -15.78 8.90 8.29
CA VAL A 112 -15.17 9.56 7.12
C VAL A 112 -14.16 8.64 6.44
N LYS A 113 -13.34 7.94 7.21
CA LYS A 113 -12.37 6.94 6.70
C LYS A 113 -13.07 5.88 5.84
N ARG A 114 -14.18 5.33 6.33
CA ARG A 114 -14.95 4.32 5.62
C ARG A 114 -15.57 4.87 4.33
N GLU A 115 -16.13 6.08 4.38
CA GLU A 115 -16.72 6.76 3.21
C GLU A 115 -15.65 7.06 2.14
N VAL A 116 -14.49 7.55 2.55
CA VAL A 116 -13.35 7.81 1.67
C VAL A 116 -12.84 6.51 1.03
N LEU A 117 -12.72 5.43 1.81
CA LEU A 117 -12.31 4.15 1.28
C LEU A 117 -13.32 3.61 0.25
N ASP A 118 -14.60 3.70 0.55
CA ASP A 118 -15.67 3.26 -0.37
C ASP A 118 -15.63 4.08 -1.66
N TRP A 119 -15.53 5.40 -1.55
CA TRP A 119 -15.43 6.31 -2.69
C TRP A 119 -14.22 5.98 -3.57
N ILE A 120 -13.01 5.92 -3.01
CA ILE A 120 -11.78 5.78 -3.79
C ILE A 120 -11.69 4.40 -4.45
N THR A 121 -12.12 3.34 -3.75
CA THR A 121 -12.11 1.99 -4.32
C THR A 121 -13.14 1.83 -5.43
N LYS A 122 -14.30 2.41 -5.31
CA LYS A 122 -15.31 2.47 -6.40
C LYS A 122 -14.83 3.30 -7.57
N LEU A 123 -14.14 4.41 -7.32
CA LEU A 123 -13.57 5.26 -8.36
C LEU A 123 -12.58 4.49 -9.24
N TYR A 124 -11.60 3.84 -8.63
CA TYR A 124 -10.64 3.03 -9.39
C TYR A 124 -11.32 1.86 -10.11
N ALA A 125 -12.21 1.13 -9.45
CA ALA A 125 -12.92 0.00 -10.05
C ALA A 125 -13.80 0.41 -11.24
N LYS A 126 -14.34 1.62 -11.24
CA LYS A 126 -15.09 2.19 -12.36
C LYS A 126 -14.23 2.37 -13.62
N HIS A 127 -12.97 2.76 -13.45
CA HIS A 127 -12.09 3.12 -14.56
C HIS A 127 -11.11 2.00 -14.94
N PHE A 128 -10.62 1.23 -13.98
CA PHE A 128 -9.71 0.10 -14.22
C PHE A 128 -10.49 -1.21 -14.26
N THR A 129 -11.02 -1.54 -15.43
CA THR A 129 -11.89 -2.72 -15.63
C THR A 129 -11.17 -3.93 -16.21
N LYS A 130 -9.90 -3.78 -16.64
CA LYS A 130 -9.13 -4.82 -17.32
C LYS A 130 -7.91 -5.28 -16.53
N VAL A 131 -7.43 -4.47 -15.59
CA VAL A 131 -6.26 -4.79 -14.77
C VAL A 131 -6.67 -4.95 -13.32
N PRO A 132 -6.03 -5.85 -12.57
CA PRO A 132 -6.30 -6.03 -11.15
C PRO A 132 -6.03 -4.75 -10.35
N LEU A 133 -6.92 -4.47 -9.41
CA LEU A 133 -6.72 -3.44 -8.38
C LEU A 133 -6.31 -4.11 -7.09
N VAL A 134 -5.36 -3.52 -6.42
CA VAL A 134 -4.89 -4.02 -5.12
C VAL A 134 -4.93 -2.91 -4.08
N ILE A 135 -5.08 -3.30 -2.83
CA ILE A 135 -4.97 -2.42 -1.67
C ILE A 135 -4.05 -3.06 -0.64
N ASN A 136 -3.15 -2.25 -0.10
CA ASN A 136 -2.33 -2.69 1.01
C ASN A 136 -3.22 -2.93 2.24
N TYR A 137 -3.24 -4.18 2.74
CA TYR A 137 -4.00 -4.53 3.94
C TYR A 137 -3.13 -4.58 5.20
N HIS A 138 -1.83 -4.41 5.06
CA HIS A 138 -0.88 -4.36 6.16
C HIS A 138 -1.22 -3.19 7.09
N ARG A 139 -2.01 -3.43 8.12
CA ARG A 139 -2.50 -2.42 9.08
C ARG A 139 -3.05 -1.16 8.41
N VAL A 140 -3.43 -1.32 7.18
CA VAL A 140 -4.02 -0.30 6.33
C VAL A 140 -5.19 0.31 7.04
N LEU A 141 -5.30 1.62 6.90
CA LEU A 141 -6.35 2.35 7.56
C LEU A 141 -6.19 2.30 9.09
N GLY A 142 -4.97 2.07 9.52
CA GLY A 142 -4.58 2.08 10.92
C GLY A 142 -4.68 3.44 11.58
N HIS A 143 -4.18 3.53 12.78
CA HIS A 143 -4.17 4.76 13.56
C HIS A 143 -3.36 5.85 12.83
N PRO A 144 -3.85 7.09 12.70
CA PRO A 144 -3.18 8.14 11.95
C PRO A 144 -1.80 8.53 12.48
N THR A 145 -1.50 8.27 13.74
CA THR A 145 -0.23 8.62 14.37
C THR A 145 0.74 7.46 14.55
N SER A 146 0.34 6.21 14.25
CA SER A 146 1.17 5.02 14.46
C SER A 146 1.16 4.11 13.25
N GLN A 147 2.33 3.87 12.69
CA GLN A 147 2.50 2.93 11.59
C GLN A 147 2.19 1.48 11.97
N GLY A 148 2.34 1.14 13.24
CA GLY A 148 2.26 -0.24 13.69
C GLY A 148 0.93 -0.65 14.31
N THR A 149 -0.01 0.28 14.48
CA THR A 149 -1.26 -0.01 15.18
C THR A 149 -2.37 -0.35 14.19
N ALA A 150 -2.85 -1.59 14.26
CA ALA A 150 -4.00 -2.01 13.49
C ALA A 150 -5.24 -1.20 13.93
N ASN A 151 -6.04 -0.77 12.97
CA ASN A 151 -7.36 -0.22 13.25
C ASN A 151 -8.28 -1.37 13.66
N PRO A 152 -9.07 -1.27 14.73
CA PRO A 152 -10.04 -2.30 15.11
C PRO A 152 -11.06 -2.61 14.01
N ASN A 153 -11.28 -1.67 13.09
CA ASN A 153 -12.18 -1.84 11.94
C ASN A 153 -11.49 -2.36 10.67
N SER A 154 -10.18 -2.63 10.70
CA SER A 154 -9.40 -3.00 9.51
C SER A 154 -9.98 -4.18 8.75
N GLU A 155 -10.48 -5.20 9.44
CA GLU A 155 -11.10 -6.37 8.80
C GLU A 155 -12.33 -5.99 7.97
N SER A 156 -13.20 -5.15 8.51
CA SER A 156 -14.40 -4.66 7.80
C SER A 156 -14.05 -3.74 6.64
N LEU A 157 -12.96 -2.98 6.74
CA LEU A 157 -12.49 -2.10 5.70
C LEU A 157 -11.82 -2.87 4.55
N VAL A 158 -11.05 -3.91 4.88
CA VAL A 158 -10.51 -4.85 3.87
C VAL A 158 -11.66 -5.55 3.13
N ALA A 159 -12.66 -6.05 3.85
CA ALA A 159 -13.82 -6.67 3.25
C ALA A 159 -14.60 -5.70 2.33
N LEU A 160 -14.69 -4.41 2.69
CA LEU A 160 -15.30 -3.38 1.86
C LEU A 160 -14.51 -3.19 0.55
N ALA A 161 -13.19 -3.05 0.61
CA ALA A 161 -12.37 -2.92 -0.58
C ALA A 161 -12.51 -4.14 -1.51
N ILE A 162 -12.51 -5.35 -0.95
CA ILE A 162 -12.72 -6.59 -1.72
C ILE A 162 -14.11 -6.60 -2.36
N SER A 163 -15.14 -6.16 -1.65
CA SER A 163 -16.50 -6.08 -2.23
C SER A 163 -16.60 -5.09 -3.41
N ASN A 164 -15.68 -4.11 -3.44
CA ASN A 164 -15.53 -3.17 -4.55
C ASN A 164 -14.58 -3.69 -5.66
N GLY A 165 -14.18 -4.96 -5.62
CA GLY A 165 -13.40 -5.61 -6.68
C GLY A 165 -11.87 -5.60 -6.48
N TYR A 166 -11.40 -5.32 -5.29
CA TYR A 166 -9.96 -5.29 -5.00
C TYR A 166 -9.40 -6.66 -4.60
N CYS A 167 -8.16 -6.87 -4.99
CA CYS A 167 -7.28 -7.87 -4.42
C CYS A 167 -6.53 -7.28 -3.21
N ILE A 168 -5.91 -8.12 -2.39
CA ILE A 168 -5.16 -7.66 -1.22
C ILE A 168 -3.66 -7.74 -1.46
N ARG A 169 -2.95 -6.75 -0.94
CA ARG A 169 -1.50 -6.65 -0.95
C ARG A 169 -1.00 -6.40 0.46
N SER A 170 0.09 -7.05 0.84
CA SER A 170 0.82 -6.73 2.07
C SER A 170 2.24 -6.33 1.72
N ASP A 171 2.73 -5.30 2.37
CA ASP A 171 4.15 -4.96 2.38
C ASP A 171 4.86 -5.60 3.57
N ALA A 172 6.17 -5.42 3.63
CA ALA A 172 7.01 -5.93 4.70
C ALA A 172 6.84 -7.44 4.98
N PHE A 173 6.47 -8.19 3.95
CA PHE A 173 6.33 -9.63 4.03
C PHE A 173 7.65 -10.30 4.39
N GLY A 174 7.59 -11.28 5.29
CA GLY A 174 8.79 -11.89 5.85
C GLY A 174 9.38 -11.12 7.04
N MET A 175 8.91 -9.91 7.34
CA MET A 175 9.31 -9.15 8.51
C MET A 175 8.36 -9.46 9.67
N ASN A 176 8.73 -10.36 10.51
CA ASN A 176 7.93 -10.71 11.68
C ASN A 176 8.27 -9.78 12.86
N ASN A 177 7.59 -8.65 12.92
CA ASN A 177 7.76 -7.66 13.96
C ASN A 177 6.44 -7.43 14.69
N SER A 178 6.46 -7.30 16.02
CA SER A 178 5.26 -7.09 16.84
C SER A 178 4.60 -5.73 16.62
N SER A 179 5.33 -4.73 16.15
CA SER A 179 4.83 -3.37 15.94
C SER A 179 4.45 -3.07 14.51
N TRP A 180 5.05 -3.71 13.53
CA TRP A 180 4.74 -3.63 12.12
C TRP A 180 5.36 -4.82 11.38
N GLY A 181 4.94 -5.09 10.16
CA GLY A 181 5.40 -6.24 9.41
C GLY A 181 4.32 -7.32 9.30
N TYR A 182 4.69 -8.49 8.82
CA TYR A 182 3.79 -9.61 8.60
C TYR A 182 3.56 -10.38 9.91
N SER A 183 2.61 -9.90 10.68
CA SER A 183 2.29 -10.38 12.03
C SER A 183 1.11 -11.38 12.03
N THR A 184 0.70 -11.77 13.22
CA THR A 184 -0.45 -12.68 13.42
C THR A 184 -1.73 -12.15 12.76
N TRP A 185 -1.97 -10.84 12.77
CA TRP A 185 -3.15 -10.24 12.16
C TRP A 185 -3.11 -10.37 10.63
N GLU A 186 -1.99 -10.04 10.00
CA GLU A 186 -1.83 -10.14 8.55
C GLU A 186 -1.95 -11.59 8.07
N LYS A 187 -1.39 -12.54 8.83
CA LYS A 187 -1.54 -13.98 8.58
C LYS A 187 -2.99 -14.44 8.66
N ALA A 188 -3.74 -13.94 9.64
CA ALA A 188 -5.17 -14.26 9.79
C ALA A 188 -5.99 -13.74 8.60
N ILE A 189 -5.74 -12.50 8.16
CA ILE A 189 -6.40 -11.92 6.99
C ILE A 189 -6.06 -12.70 5.72
N ALA A 190 -4.79 -13.02 5.49
CA ALA A 190 -4.39 -13.84 4.36
C ALA A 190 -5.07 -15.22 4.37
N ALA A 191 -5.14 -15.87 5.53
CA ALA A 191 -5.82 -17.14 5.68
C ALA A 191 -7.33 -17.06 5.39
N GLN A 192 -7.97 -15.96 5.75
CA GLN A 192 -9.40 -15.73 5.50
C GLN A 192 -9.70 -15.54 4.01
N TRP A 193 -8.79 -14.89 3.27
CA TRP A 193 -9.03 -14.47 1.89
C TRP A 193 -8.32 -15.30 0.84
N ARG A 194 -7.34 -16.12 1.20
CA ARG A 194 -6.67 -17.05 0.27
C ARG A 194 -7.71 -17.90 -0.46
N TYR A 195 -7.50 -18.13 -1.74
CA TYR A 195 -8.42 -18.80 -2.67
C TYR A 195 -9.72 -18.05 -2.99
N LYS A 196 -9.97 -16.88 -2.38
CA LYS A 196 -11.15 -16.06 -2.68
C LYS A 196 -10.78 -14.86 -3.52
N VAL A 197 -9.64 -14.24 -3.23
CA VAL A 197 -9.05 -13.16 -4.01
C VAL A 197 -7.56 -13.38 -4.16
N PRO A 198 -6.94 -12.83 -5.23
CA PRO A 198 -5.49 -12.81 -5.34
C PRO A 198 -4.83 -12.09 -4.17
N ILE A 199 -3.69 -12.64 -3.73
CA ILE A 199 -2.86 -12.06 -2.68
C ILE A 199 -1.50 -11.71 -3.28
N ILE A 200 -1.08 -10.46 -3.13
CA ILE A 200 0.19 -9.94 -3.58
C ILE A 200 1.03 -9.57 -2.36
N MET A 201 2.28 -9.99 -2.36
CA MET A 201 3.20 -9.69 -1.26
C MET A 201 4.40 -8.91 -1.76
N GLU A 202 4.73 -7.83 -1.09
CA GLU A 202 5.99 -7.12 -1.23
C GLU A 202 6.96 -7.61 -0.18
N GLY A 203 8.13 -8.06 -0.59
CA GLY A 203 9.20 -8.51 0.29
C GLY A 203 9.59 -7.43 1.29
N GLY A 204 9.86 -7.86 2.52
CA GLY A 204 10.37 -6.98 3.57
C GLY A 204 11.80 -6.53 3.30
N TYR A 205 12.28 -5.62 4.15
CA TYR A 205 13.69 -5.26 4.15
C TYR A 205 14.53 -6.43 4.65
N ILE A 206 15.25 -7.03 3.77
CA ILE A 206 16.17 -8.10 4.09
C ILE A 206 17.58 -7.51 4.05
N VAL A 207 17.93 -6.72 5.00
CA VAL A 207 19.31 -6.26 5.18
C VAL A 207 19.82 -6.83 6.48
N SER A 208 21.00 -7.38 6.43
CA SER A 208 21.70 -7.98 7.57
C SER A 208 21.76 -7.08 8.81
N SER A 209 21.62 -5.76 8.63
CA SER A 209 21.67 -4.74 9.68
C SER A 209 20.32 -4.37 10.28
N HIS A 210 19.20 -4.95 9.84
CA HIS A 210 17.90 -4.56 10.37
C HIS A 210 17.62 -5.14 11.75
N SER A 211 17.68 -4.28 12.75
CA SER A 211 17.42 -4.61 14.16
C SER A 211 15.96 -5.02 14.43
N TYR A 212 15.05 -4.65 13.56
CA TYR A 212 13.62 -4.97 13.69
C TYR A 212 13.20 -6.27 12.99
N TRP A 213 14.10 -6.97 12.33
CA TRP A 213 13.81 -8.32 11.87
C TRP A 213 13.73 -9.26 13.08
N ASN A 214 12.57 -9.80 13.32
CA ASN A 214 12.36 -10.82 14.31
C ASN A 214 12.27 -12.18 13.59
N ASP A 215 13.24 -13.01 13.78
CA ASP A 215 13.41 -14.29 13.13
C ASP A 215 13.19 -15.47 14.10
N PRO A 216 11.92 -15.72 14.51
CA PRO A 216 11.62 -16.75 15.48
C PRO A 216 11.87 -18.16 14.95
N ALA A 217 11.93 -18.36 13.64
CA ALA A 217 12.20 -19.62 12.99
C ALA A 217 13.69 -19.84 12.66
N GLY A 218 14.53 -18.84 12.91
CA GLY A 218 15.97 -18.93 12.68
C GLY A 218 16.42 -18.79 11.23
N TYR A 219 15.59 -18.28 10.35
CA TYR A 219 15.94 -18.10 8.92
C TYR A 219 17.08 -17.12 8.69
N ARG A 220 17.35 -16.27 9.67
CA ARG A 220 18.36 -15.21 9.50
C ARG A 220 19.77 -15.63 9.88
N GLN A 221 19.97 -16.53 10.76
CA GLN A 221 21.21 -17.08 11.35
C GLN A 221 22.56 -16.68 10.71
N GLY A 222 22.64 -15.43 10.23
CA GLY A 222 23.81 -14.89 9.53
C GLY A 222 23.83 -15.08 8.02
N HIS A 223 22.81 -15.67 7.44
CA HIS A 223 22.70 -15.94 6.02
C HIS A 223 21.50 -15.22 5.40
N PRO A 224 21.70 -14.33 4.41
CA PRO A 224 20.61 -13.69 3.69
C PRO A 224 19.66 -14.67 2.99
N GLU A 225 20.17 -15.76 2.48
CA GLU A 225 19.42 -16.84 1.84
C GLU A 225 18.38 -17.48 2.76
N ASP A 226 18.67 -17.60 4.05
CA ASP A 226 17.74 -18.18 5.03
C ASP A 226 16.48 -17.32 5.19
N VAL A 227 16.65 -16.02 5.11
CA VAL A 227 15.53 -15.07 5.14
C VAL A 227 14.67 -15.21 3.89
N ARG A 228 15.31 -15.38 2.74
CA ARG A 228 14.61 -15.59 1.48
C ARG A 228 13.79 -16.89 1.51
N GLN A 229 14.34 -17.96 2.10
CA GLN A 229 13.60 -19.21 2.32
C GLN A 229 12.35 -18.96 3.18
N GLY A 230 12.46 -18.17 4.25
CA GLY A 230 11.34 -17.81 5.10
C GLY A 230 10.24 -17.02 4.35
N GLU A 231 10.62 -16.15 3.41
CA GLU A 231 9.66 -15.46 2.53
C GLU A 231 8.93 -16.45 1.62
N PHE A 232 9.61 -17.40 1.02
CA PHE A 232 8.99 -18.44 0.20
C PHE A 232 8.06 -19.36 1.00
N ASP A 233 8.48 -19.81 2.16
CA ASP A 233 7.67 -20.67 3.04
C ASP A 233 6.40 -19.95 3.48
N SER A 234 6.51 -18.69 3.89
CA SER A 234 5.36 -17.86 4.27
C SER A 234 4.45 -17.57 3.07
N SER A 235 5.03 -17.40 1.88
CA SER A 235 4.26 -17.21 0.65
C SER A 235 3.45 -18.45 0.30
N ALA A 236 4.04 -19.62 0.45
CA ALA A 236 3.36 -20.90 0.25
C ALA A 236 2.22 -21.09 1.26
N GLU A 237 2.44 -20.76 2.53
CA GLU A 237 1.42 -20.80 3.58
C GLU A 237 0.24 -19.84 3.28
N ALA A 238 0.53 -18.62 2.91
CA ALA A 238 -0.47 -17.61 2.58
C ALA A 238 -1.14 -17.83 1.22
N ARG A 239 -0.61 -18.73 0.38
CA ARG A 239 -1.06 -18.96 -1.00
C ARG A 239 -1.01 -17.70 -1.85
N VAL A 240 0.13 -17.04 -1.81
CA VAL A 240 0.40 -15.82 -2.55
C VAL A 240 0.40 -16.07 -4.05
N ASN A 241 -0.26 -15.20 -4.80
CA ASN A 241 -0.32 -15.28 -6.26
C ASN A 241 0.86 -14.58 -6.94
N MET A 242 1.38 -13.53 -6.30
CA MET A 242 2.52 -12.77 -6.77
C MET A 242 3.35 -12.30 -5.58
N MET A 243 4.65 -12.42 -5.69
CA MET A 243 5.59 -11.92 -4.70
C MET A 243 6.57 -10.96 -5.39
N ASP A 244 6.73 -9.78 -4.82
CA ASP A 244 7.72 -8.80 -5.22
C ASP A 244 8.91 -8.88 -4.28
N PHE A 245 10.09 -9.07 -4.83
CA PHE A 245 11.33 -9.09 -4.06
C PHE A 245 11.90 -7.70 -3.97
N ARG A 246 11.96 -7.18 -2.77
CA ARG A 246 12.61 -5.91 -2.54
C ARG A 246 14.11 -6.04 -2.73
N VAL A 247 14.64 -5.17 -3.59
CA VAL A 247 16.02 -5.18 -4.01
C VAL A 247 16.73 -4.01 -3.35
N GLY A 248 17.69 -4.27 -2.47
CA GLY A 248 18.54 -3.26 -1.83
C GLY A 248 19.92 -3.14 -2.48
N GLN A 249 20.85 -2.42 -1.87
CA GLN A 249 22.21 -2.25 -2.36
C GLN A 249 23.07 -3.53 -2.38
N GLU A 250 22.61 -4.58 -1.69
CA GLU A 250 23.30 -5.87 -1.56
C GLU A 250 22.77 -6.92 -2.57
N THR A 251 22.29 -6.47 -3.65
CA THR A 251 21.24 -7.06 -4.47
C THR A 251 21.63 -8.23 -5.35
N GLU A 252 22.87 -8.27 -5.79
CA GLU A 252 23.24 -9.25 -6.83
C GLU A 252 23.33 -10.66 -6.26
N SER A 253 23.86 -10.82 -5.05
CA SER A 253 23.88 -12.11 -4.36
C SER A 253 22.47 -12.60 -4.03
N TRP A 254 21.57 -11.71 -3.66
CA TRP A 254 20.19 -11.99 -3.31
C TRP A 254 19.33 -12.42 -4.48
N PHE A 255 19.50 -11.74 -5.61
CA PHE A 255 18.84 -12.12 -6.86
C PHE A 255 19.26 -13.53 -7.26
N ASN A 256 20.56 -13.84 -7.16
CA ASN A 256 21.07 -15.16 -7.45
C ASN A 256 20.55 -16.21 -6.47
N ASP A 257 20.37 -15.88 -5.19
CA ASP A 257 19.86 -16.81 -4.19
C ASP A 257 18.35 -17.05 -4.35
N ALA A 258 17.58 -16.02 -4.72
CA ALA A 258 16.16 -16.19 -5.03
C ALA A 258 15.90 -17.14 -6.21
N PHE A 259 16.83 -17.27 -7.14
CA PHE A 259 16.72 -18.22 -8.26
C PHE A 259 17.20 -19.62 -7.93
N ARG A 260 17.79 -19.85 -6.76
CA ARG A 260 18.21 -21.17 -6.31
C ARG A 260 17.16 -21.90 -5.49
N LEU A 261 16.23 -21.15 -4.90
CA LEU A 261 15.13 -21.66 -4.05
C LEU A 261 13.90 -21.96 -4.90
#